data_828c612e18557ec07381cba2b2dc5843
#
_entry.id   828c612e18557ec07381cba2b2dc5843
#
_cell.length_a   1.000
_cell.length_b   1.000
_cell.length_c   1.000
_cell.angle_alpha   90.00
_cell.angle_beta   90.00
_cell.angle_gamma   90.00
#
_symmetry.space_group_name_H-M   'P 1'
#
loop_
_entity.id
_entity.type
_entity.pdbx_description
1 polymer ?
#
loop_
_entity_poly.entity_id
_entity_poly.type
_entity_poly.pdbx_seq_one_letter_code
_entity_poly.pdbx_strand_id
1 'polypeptide(L)'
;FKPGASSHHLVKIGRMMTGLFVLIACIIAPNLDDPKFGGVFKYIQMFQGFISPGIVTVFLFGLIFRKAPPVAAIAALLSNIVIYGLLLWLLPGIAFLNHMAITFIALVLLMAVITVVRPLSQPVKLPVREDIDVTPSAGAKLAGILVIAASLLLYVIFW
;
A
#
# COMPACT_ATOMS: atom_id res chain seq x y z
N PHE A 1 8.35 17.26 12.55
CA PHE A 1 8.06 16.42 13.74
C PHE A 1 8.84 17.02 14.91
N LYS A 2 8.14 17.45 15.98
CA LYS A 2 8.76 17.89 17.24
C LYS A 2 8.89 16.69 18.16
N PRO A 3 10.08 16.17 18.41
CA PRO A 3 10.29 15.00 19.28
C PRO A 3 10.08 15.28 20.78
N GLY A 4 9.30 16.29 21.15
CA GLY A 4 8.97 16.68 22.53
C GLY A 4 7.52 17.18 22.67
N ALA A 5 6.63 16.78 21.75
CA ALA A 5 5.24 17.16 21.84
C ALA A 5 4.57 16.43 23.02
N SER A 6 3.90 17.18 23.92
CA SER A 6 3.15 16.59 25.03
C SER A 6 2.00 15.73 24.51
N SER A 7 1.67 14.65 25.22
CA SER A 7 0.57 13.74 24.88
C SER A 7 -0.75 14.48 24.64
N HIS A 8 -1.01 15.54 25.41
CA HIS A 8 -2.19 16.39 25.26
C HIS A 8 -2.22 17.11 23.92
N HIS A 9 -1.07 17.58 23.42
CA HIS A 9 -0.96 18.25 22.11
C HIS A 9 -1.22 17.27 20.97
N LEU A 10 -0.69 16.05 21.06
CA LEU A 10 -0.92 14.99 20.07
C LEU A 10 -2.40 14.60 19.99
N VAL A 11 -3.07 14.46 21.14
CA VAL A 11 -4.51 14.15 21.19
C VAL A 11 -5.34 15.30 20.58
N LYS A 12 -4.98 16.55 20.87
CA LYS A 12 -5.68 17.72 20.30
C LYS A 12 -5.55 17.77 18.78
N ILE A 13 -4.35 17.55 18.24
CA ILE A 13 -4.11 17.49 16.79
C ILE A 13 -4.88 16.30 16.19
N GLY A 14 -4.84 15.12 16.82
CA GLY A 14 -5.59 13.96 16.36
C GLY A 14 -7.09 14.24 16.24
N ARG A 15 -7.71 14.83 17.27
CA ARG A 15 -9.13 15.21 17.24
C ARG A 15 -9.44 16.22 16.13
N MET A 16 -8.57 17.22 15.94
CA MET A 16 -8.75 18.21 14.89
C MET A 16 -8.66 17.58 13.48
N MET A 17 -7.70 16.66 13.27
CA MET A 17 -7.57 15.92 12.01
C MET A 17 -8.77 15.00 11.78
N THR A 18 -9.25 14.30 12.81
CA THR A 18 -10.47 13.49 12.70
C THR A 18 -11.67 14.34 12.28
N GLY A 19 -11.88 15.48 12.93
CA GLY A 19 -12.95 16.43 12.54
C GLY A 19 -12.82 16.90 11.09
N LEU A 20 -11.60 17.24 10.66
CA LEU A 20 -11.33 17.65 9.28
C LEU A 20 -11.67 16.51 8.29
N PHE A 21 -11.24 15.28 8.56
CA PHE A 21 -11.54 14.14 7.70
C PHE A 21 -13.02 13.81 7.65
N VAL A 22 -13.74 13.95 8.77
CA VAL A 22 -15.22 13.78 8.80
C VAL A 22 -15.89 14.83 7.91
N LEU A 23 -15.49 16.09 8.00
CA LEU A 23 -16.03 17.15 7.14
C LEU A 23 -15.78 16.87 5.65
N ILE A 24 -14.55 16.46 5.29
CA ILE A 24 -14.21 16.07 3.92
C ILE A 24 -15.08 14.88 3.47
N ALA A 25 -15.25 13.89 4.31
CA ALA A 25 -16.10 12.73 4.00
C ALA A 25 -17.56 13.13 3.77
N CYS A 26 -18.11 14.02 4.59
CA CYS A 26 -19.48 14.53 4.42
C CYS A 26 -19.66 15.32 3.10
N ILE A 27 -18.63 16.06 2.65
CA ILE A 27 -18.66 16.80 1.38
C ILE A 27 -18.61 15.83 0.19
N ILE A 28 -17.84 14.74 0.32
CA ILE A 28 -17.67 13.76 -0.75
C ILE A 28 -18.87 12.80 -0.83
N ALA A 29 -19.51 12.46 0.30
CA ALA A 29 -20.55 11.46 0.39
C ALA A 29 -21.70 11.64 -0.62
N PRO A 30 -22.24 12.83 -0.90
CA PRO A 30 -23.31 13.00 -1.89
C PRO A 30 -22.89 12.65 -3.33
N ASN A 31 -21.57 12.74 -3.62
CA ASN A 31 -21.06 12.44 -4.96
C ASN A 31 -20.79 10.95 -5.18
N LEU A 32 -20.89 10.13 -4.13
CA LEU A 32 -20.65 8.69 -4.21
C LEU A 32 -21.76 7.93 -4.94
N ASP A 33 -22.96 8.50 -5.03
CA ASP A 33 -24.11 7.90 -5.70
C ASP A 33 -24.20 8.25 -7.20
N ASP A 34 -23.22 8.99 -7.73
CA ASP A 34 -23.19 9.32 -9.17
C ASP A 34 -22.95 8.05 -10.00
N PRO A 35 -23.88 7.71 -10.93
CA PRO A 35 -23.77 6.54 -11.82
C PRO A 35 -22.47 6.45 -12.60
N LYS A 36 -21.78 7.59 -12.82
CA LYS A 36 -20.49 7.66 -13.51
C LYS A 36 -19.39 6.86 -12.81
N PHE A 37 -19.47 6.72 -11.50
CA PHE A 37 -18.48 5.97 -10.72
C PHE A 37 -18.78 4.48 -10.62
N GLY A 38 -19.95 4.00 -11.06
CA GLY A 38 -20.31 2.59 -11.02
C GLY A 38 -20.53 2.04 -9.60
N GLY A 39 -20.95 2.91 -8.68
CA GLY A 39 -21.28 2.61 -7.30
C GLY A 39 -20.17 2.93 -6.28
N VAL A 40 -20.59 3.08 -5.04
CA VAL A 40 -19.74 3.47 -3.90
C VAL A 40 -18.53 2.57 -3.73
N PHE A 41 -18.70 1.26 -3.91
CA PHE A 41 -17.60 0.29 -3.78
C PHE A 41 -16.49 0.54 -4.80
N LYS A 42 -16.84 0.72 -6.07
CA LYS A 42 -15.86 0.99 -7.14
C LYS A 42 -15.15 2.31 -6.92
N TYR A 43 -15.86 3.33 -6.46
CA TYR A 43 -15.28 4.63 -6.11
C TYR A 43 -14.21 4.51 -5.02
N ILE A 44 -14.53 3.83 -3.91
CA ILE A 44 -13.59 3.61 -2.80
C ILE A 44 -12.36 2.85 -3.30
N GLN A 45 -12.56 1.80 -4.09
CA GLN A 45 -11.46 1.00 -4.65
C GLN A 45 -10.56 1.79 -5.60
N MET A 46 -11.15 2.67 -6.43
CA MET A 46 -10.36 3.55 -7.30
C MET A 46 -9.50 4.53 -6.49
N PHE A 47 -10.06 5.12 -5.42
CA PHE A 47 -9.28 5.98 -4.51
C PHE A 47 -8.16 5.22 -3.79
N GLN A 48 -8.43 3.99 -3.39
CA GLN A 48 -7.45 3.13 -2.75
C GLN A 48 -6.25 2.85 -3.67
N GLY A 49 -6.45 2.85 -4.98
CA GLY A 49 -5.38 2.70 -5.98
C GLY A 49 -4.31 3.81 -5.95
N PHE A 50 -4.64 5.00 -5.45
CA PHE A 50 -3.65 6.07 -5.25
C PHE A 50 -2.68 5.79 -4.09
N ILE A 51 -2.97 4.85 -3.23
CA ILE A 51 -2.19 4.60 -2.01
C ILE A 51 -1.65 3.17 -1.97
N SER A 52 -2.52 2.17 -2.20
CA SER A 52 -2.21 0.77 -1.97
C SER A 52 -1.04 0.20 -2.78
N PRO A 53 -0.95 0.41 -4.11
CA PRO A 53 0.17 -0.14 -4.88
C PRO A 53 1.52 0.38 -4.40
N GLY A 54 1.60 1.67 -4.04
CA GLY A 54 2.82 2.28 -3.52
C GLY A 54 3.25 1.68 -2.19
N ILE A 55 2.32 1.58 -1.23
CA ILE A 55 2.62 1.00 0.09
C ILE A 55 3.05 -0.46 -0.05
N VAL A 56 2.29 -1.26 -0.79
CA VAL A 56 2.59 -2.69 -0.98
C VAL A 56 3.95 -2.87 -1.65
N THR A 57 4.25 -2.08 -2.68
CA THR A 57 5.55 -2.12 -3.37
C THR A 57 6.69 -1.81 -2.42
N VAL A 58 6.62 -0.70 -1.69
CA VAL A 58 7.68 -0.28 -0.76
C VAL A 58 7.91 -1.33 0.31
N PHE A 59 6.83 -1.90 0.84
CA PHE A 59 6.91 -2.91 1.90
C PHE A 59 7.54 -4.22 1.39
N LEU A 60 6.99 -4.79 0.32
CA LEU A 60 7.48 -6.04 -0.24
C LEU A 60 8.92 -5.91 -0.76
N PHE A 61 9.21 -4.83 -1.50
CA PHE A 61 10.54 -4.59 -2.03
C PHE A 61 11.56 -4.39 -0.91
N GLY A 62 11.21 -3.62 0.13
CA GLY A 62 12.06 -3.37 1.28
C GLY A 62 12.35 -4.64 2.12
N LEU A 63 11.40 -5.56 2.20
CA LEU A 63 11.61 -6.86 2.87
C LEU A 63 12.53 -7.79 2.07
N ILE A 64 12.40 -7.80 0.74
CA ILE A 64 13.17 -8.69 -0.15
C ILE A 64 14.57 -8.12 -0.37
N PHE A 65 14.68 -6.83 -0.66
CA PHE A 65 15.93 -6.16 -1.03
C PHE A 65 16.47 -5.30 0.11
N ARG A 66 17.27 -5.88 0.98
CA ARG A 66 17.85 -5.21 2.16
C ARG A 66 18.80 -4.04 1.84
N LYS A 67 19.17 -3.86 0.57
CA LYS A 67 20.03 -2.76 0.08
C LYS A 67 19.23 -1.63 -0.58
N ALA A 68 17.90 -1.68 -0.51
CA ALA A 68 17.05 -0.63 -1.08
C ALA A 68 17.24 0.70 -0.32
N PRO A 69 17.59 1.80 -1.01
CA PRO A 69 17.77 3.08 -0.36
C PRO A 69 16.42 3.73 0.01
N PRO A 70 16.34 4.52 1.08
CA PRO A 70 15.11 5.23 1.46
C PRO A 70 14.56 6.14 0.36
N VAL A 71 15.44 6.68 -0.48
CA VAL A 71 15.05 7.50 -1.64
C VAL A 71 14.21 6.72 -2.64
N ALA A 72 14.47 5.41 -2.82
CA ALA A 72 13.65 4.57 -3.69
C ALA A 72 12.22 4.45 -3.17
N ALA A 73 12.05 4.30 -1.86
CA ALA A 73 10.73 4.23 -1.24
C ALA A 73 9.93 5.55 -1.39
N ILE A 74 10.60 6.69 -1.13
CA ILE A 74 9.98 8.01 -1.30
C ILE A 74 9.59 8.24 -2.77
N ALA A 75 10.51 7.94 -3.70
CA ALA A 75 10.25 8.07 -5.12
C ALA A 75 9.06 7.18 -5.56
N ALA A 76 8.98 5.94 -5.07
CA ALA A 76 7.87 5.05 -5.39
C ALA A 76 6.53 5.58 -4.86
N LEU A 77 6.46 6.06 -3.62
CA LEU A 77 5.23 6.62 -3.04
C LEU A 77 4.74 7.85 -3.81
N LEU A 78 5.63 8.77 -4.17
CA LEU A 78 5.28 9.95 -4.95
C LEU A 78 4.87 9.59 -6.38
N SER A 79 5.63 8.70 -7.03
CA SER A 79 5.34 8.24 -8.39
C SER A 79 4.05 7.44 -8.47
N ASN A 80 3.63 6.77 -7.40
CA ASN A 80 2.37 6.03 -7.36
C ASN A 80 1.18 6.92 -7.72
N ILE A 81 1.10 8.10 -7.12
CA ILE A 81 0.01 9.05 -7.36
C ILE A 81 -0.01 9.48 -8.83
N VAL A 82 1.17 9.79 -9.39
CA VAL A 82 1.31 10.26 -10.75
C VAL A 82 0.99 9.14 -11.76
N ILE A 83 1.60 7.97 -11.59
CA ILE A 83 1.43 6.83 -12.51
C ILE A 83 -0.03 6.36 -12.50
N TYR A 84 -0.61 6.15 -11.33
CA TYR A 84 -1.98 5.69 -11.21
C TYR A 84 -2.98 6.72 -11.75
N GLY A 85 -2.79 8.01 -11.45
CA GLY A 85 -3.60 9.09 -11.97
C GLY A 85 -3.53 9.22 -13.50
N LEU A 86 -2.33 9.08 -14.08
CA LEU A 86 -2.14 9.07 -15.53
C LEU A 86 -2.83 7.87 -16.19
N LEU A 87 -2.75 6.68 -15.58
CA LEU A 87 -3.42 5.49 -16.10
C LEU A 87 -4.93 5.65 -16.08
N LEU A 88 -5.52 6.21 -15.03
CA LEU A 88 -6.95 6.50 -14.98
C LEU A 88 -7.39 7.49 -16.06
N TRP A 89 -6.54 8.47 -16.37
CA TRP A 89 -6.85 9.48 -17.37
C TRP A 89 -6.66 8.98 -18.81
N LEU A 90 -5.55 8.26 -19.07
CA LEU A 90 -5.20 7.80 -20.41
C LEU A 90 -5.96 6.54 -20.85
N LEU A 91 -6.32 5.67 -19.90
CA LEU A 91 -6.90 4.36 -20.16
C LEU A 91 -8.19 4.12 -19.35
N PRO A 92 -9.21 4.98 -19.48
CA PRO A 92 -10.43 4.89 -18.66
C PRO A 92 -11.24 3.60 -18.88
N GLY A 93 -11.01 2.90 -20.00
CA GLY A 93 -11.70 1.64 -20.34
C GLY A 93 -11.17 0.38 -19.65
N ILE A 94 -10.06 0.49 -18.93
CA ILE A 94 -9.45 -0.66 -18.26
C ILE A 94 -9.99 -0.76 -16.82
N ALA A 95 -10.16 -2.00 -16.33
CA ALA A 95 -10.59 -2.22 -14.96
C ALA A 95 -9.58 -1.64 -13.94
N PHE A 96 -10.08 -1.03 -12.86
CA PHE A 96 -9.25 -0.36 -11.85
C PHE A 96 -8.19 -1.30 -11.22
N LEU A 97 -8.48 -2.59 -11.11
CA LEU A 97 -7.51 -3.60 -10.64
C LEU A 97 -6.31 -3.71 -11.58
N ASN A 98 -6.52 -3.63 -12.88
CA ASN A 98 -5.42 -3.65 -13.86
C ASN A 98 -4.57 -2.38 -13.76
N HIS A 99 -5.18 -1.21 -13.52
CA HIS A 99 -4.43 0.01 -13.24
C HIS A 99 -3.54 -0.16 -12.00
N MET A 100 -4.07 -0.76 -10.91
CA MET A 100 -3.29 -1.05 -9.70
C MET A 100 -2.14 -2.01 -9.99
N ALA A 101 -2.38 -3.07 -10.76
CA ALA A 101 -1.35 -4.05 -11.13
C ALA A 101 -0.24 -3.43 -11.98
N ILE A 102 -0.60 -2.65 -13.00
CA ILE A 102 0.36 -1.95 -13.86
C ILE A 102 1.19 -0.96 -13.02
N THR A 103 0.53 -0.19 -12.15
CA THR A 103 1.20 0.74 -11.26
C THR A 103 2.18 0.00 -10.34
N PHE A 104 1.76 -1.11 -9.72
CA PHE A 104 2.61 -1.93 -8.87
C PHE A 104 3.87 -2.40 -9.62
N ILE A 105 3.73 -2.95 -10.83
CA ILE A 105 4.86 -3.40 -11.64
C ILE A 105 5.79 -2.23 -11.98
N ALA A 106 5.25 -1.09 -12.39
CA ALA A 106 6.04 0.11 -12.71
C ALA A 106 6.84 0.60 -11.50
N LEU A 107 6.23 0.59 -10.30
CA LEU A 107 6.90 0.98 -9.07
C LEU A 107 7.98 -0.01 -8.64
N VAL A 108 7.76 -1.32 -8.80
CA VAL A 108 8.78 -2.34 -8.55
C VAL A 108 9.99 -2.12 -9.46
N LEU A 109 9.76 -1.87 -10.73
CA LEU A 109 10.84 -1.56 -11.69
C LEU A 109 11.57 -0.27 -11.32
N LEU A 110 10.85 0.79 -10.95
CA LEU A 110 11.43 2.05 -10.49
C LEU A 110 12.33 1.84 -9.27
N MET A 111 11.84 1.12 -8.26
CA MET A 111 12.63 0.81 -7.07
C MET A 111 13.84 -0.06 -7.38
N ALA A 112 13.70 -1.02 -8.29
CA ALA A 112 14.80 -1.87 -8.72
C ALA A 112 15.90 -1.03 -9.40
N VAL A 113 15.53 -0.16 -10.35
CA VAL A 113 16.48 0.73 -11.03
C VAL A 113 17.20 1.62 -10.04
N ILE A 114 16.49 2.31 -9.13
CA ILE A 114 17.11 3.18 -8.13
C ILE A 114 18.05 2.39 -7.21
N THR A 115 17.65 1.16 -6.82
CA THR A 115 18.46 0.32 -5.94
C THR A 115 19.74 -0.18 -6.63
N VAL A 116 19.68 -0.47 -7.93
CA VAL A 116 20.87 -0.86 -8.71
C VAL A 116 21.83 0.34 -8.91
N VAL A 117 21.27 1.52 -9.19
CA VAL A 117 22.06 2.74 -9.43
C VAL A 117 22.69 3.29 -8.14
N ARG A 118 21.97 3.20 -7.03
CA ARG A 118 22.38 3.75 -5.72
C ARG A 118 22.10 2.76 -4.59
N PRO A 119 22.77 1.61 -4.55
CA PRO A 119 22.57 0.66 -3.47
C PRO A 119 23.06 1.23 -2.14
N LEU A 120 22.42 0.84 -1.04
CA LEU A 120 22.93 1.15 0.30
C LEU A 120 24.29 0.46 0.51
N SER A 121 25.23 1.17 1.10
CA SER A 121 26.56 0.65 1.42
C SER A 121 26.50 -0.52 2.43
N GLN A 122 25.54 -0.49 3.35
CA GLN A 122 25.31 -1.58 4.30
C GLN A 122 23.85 -2.04 4.22
N PRO A 123 23.59 -3.37 4.22
CA PRO A 123 22.25 -3.89 4.22
C PRO A 123 21.54 -3.50 5.53
N VAL A 124 20.29 -3.08 5.43
CA VAL A 124 19.47 -2.77 6.60
C VAL A 124 19.24 -4.03 7.43
N LYS A 125 19.64 -3.98 8.68
CA LYS A 125 19.29 -5.02 9.66
C LYS A 125 17.86 -4.78 10.11
N LEU A 126 16.97 -5.73 9.81
CA LEU A 126 15.63 -5.69 10.36
C LEU A 126 15.70 -5.82 11.89
N PRO A 127 14.97 -5.01 12.65
CA PRO A 127 14.91 -5.15 14.10
C PRO A 127 14.26 -6.51 14.42
N VAL A 128 15.09 -7.46 14.81
CA VAL A 128 14.61 -8.75 15.32
C VAL A 128 14.41 -8.56 16.81
N ARG A 129 13.20 -8.77 17.29
CA ARG A 129 12.94 -8.85 18.72
C ARG A 129 13.42 -10.21 19.22
N GLU A 130 14.46 -10.20 20.03
CA GLU A 130 15.04 -11.42 20.62
C GLU A 130 14.14 -12.01 21.73
N ASP A 131 13.20 -11.22 22.23
CA ASP A 131 12.23 -11.59 23.26
C ASP A 131 11.00 -12.36 22.73
N ILE A 132 10.87 -12.52 21.41
CA ILE A 132 9.76 -13.25 20.78
C ILE A 132 10.32 -14.45 20.05
N ASP A 133 9.90 -15.64 20.47
CA ASP A 133 10.17 -16.86 19.72
C ASP A 133 9.35 -16.86 18.41
N VAL A 134 10.03 -16.55 17.31
CA VAL A 134 9.45 -16.53 15.96
C VAL A 134 9.54 -17.90 15.26
N THR A 135 9.94 -18.96 15.96
CA THR A 135 9.96 -20.30 15.37
C THR A 135 8.53 -20.76 15.12
N PRO A 136 8.15 -20.94 13.83
CA PRO A 136 6.77 -21.29 13.51
C PRO A 136 6.51 -22.72 14.00
N SER A 137 5.50 -22.88 14.85
CA SER A 137 5.05 -24.20 15.29
C SER A 137 4.58 -25.02 14.07
N ALA A 138 4.70 -26.34 14.16
CA ALA A 138 4.24 -27.22 13.07
C ALA A 138 2.76 -27.01 12.73
N GLY A 139 1.93 -26.73 13.74
CA GLY A 139 0.52 -26.40 13.57
C GLY A 139 0.29 -25.06 12.80
N ALA A 140 1.08 -24.04 13.06
CA ALA A 140 0.98 -22.77 12.34
C ALA A 140 1.38 -22.92 10.86
N LYS A 141 2.41 -23.70 10.56
CA LYS A 141 2.80 -24.01 9.18
C LYS A 141 1.69 -24.75 8.44
N LEU A 142 1.12 -25.80 9.06
CA LEU A 142 0.03 -26.56 8.48
C LEU A 142 -1.20 -25.69 8.22
N ALA A 143 -1.60 -24.87 9.21
CA ALA A 143 -2.71 -23.93 9.06
C ALA A 143 -2.47 -22.95 7.91
N GLY A 144 -1.26 -22.39 7.78
CA GLY A 144 -0.90 -21.48 6.68
C GLY A 144 -1.01 -22.17 5.32
N ILE A 145 -0.51 -23.40 5.20
CA ILE A 145 -0.62 -24.19 3.95
C ILE A 145 -2.10 -24.45 3.62
N LEU A 146 -2.91 -24.82 4.59
CA LEU A 146 -4.34 -25.07 4.39
C LEU A 146 -5.09 -23.83 3.92
N VAL A 147 -4.81 -22.66 4.50
CA VAL A 147 -5.41 -21.39 4.07
C VAL A 147 -5.02 -21.05 2.63
N ILE A 148 -3.74 -21.21 2.27
CA ILE A 148 -3.27 -20.97 0.89
C ILE A 148 -3.95 -21.94 -0.07
N ALA A 149 -3.99 -23.24 0.27
CA ALA A 149 -4.62 -24.26 -0.57
C ALA A 149 -6.13 -23.99 -0.75
N ALA A 150 -6.84 -23.66 0.32
CA ALA A 150 -8.26 -23.31 0.26
C ALA A 150 -8.51 -22.06 -0.60
N SER A 151 -7.66 -21.02 -0.48
CA SER A 151 -7.77 -19.83 -1.29
C SER A 151 -7.55 -20.12 -2.78
N LEU A 152 -6.55 -20.91 -3.11
CA LEU A 152 -6.29 -21.32 -4.50
C LEU A 152 -7.44 -22.18 -5.05
N LEU A 153 -7.98 -23.10 -4.25
CA LEU A 153 -9.10 -23.94 -4.65
C LEU A 153 -10.35 -23.09 -4.93
N LEU A 154 -10.67 -22.12 -4.07
CA LEU A 154 -11.76 -21.19 -4.30
C LEU A 154 -11.54 -20.38 -5.59
N TYR A 155 -10.32 -19.96 -5.85
CA TYR A 155 -10.00 -19.26 -7.09
C TYR A 155 -10.25 -20.12 -8.33
N VAL A 156 -9.88 -21.41 -8.29
CA VAL A 156 -10.11 -22.35 -9.40
C VAL A 156 -11.59 -22.66 -9.62
N ILE A 157 -12.38 -22.72 -8.53
CA ILE A 157 -13.82 -23.04 -8.61
C ILE A 157 -14.65 -21.86 -9.13
N PHE A 158 -14.29 -20.64 -8.73
CA PHE A 158 -15.11 -19.44 -8.98
C PHE A 158 -14.54 -18.50 -10.05
N TRP A 159 -13.45 -18.90 -10.72
CA TRP A 159 -12.89 -18.12 -11.83
C TRP A 159 -13.66 -18.29 -13.12
#